data_f0512c1f020c1661b7947eb40f227293
#
_entry.id   f0512c1f020c1661b7947eb40f227293
#
_cell.length_a   1.000
_cell.length_b   1.000
_cell.length_c   1.000
_cell.angle_alpha   90.00
_cell.angle_beta   90.00
_cell.angle_gamma   90.00
#
_symmetry.space_group_name_H-M   'P 1'
#
loop_
_entity.id
_entity.type
_entity.pdbx_description
1 polymer ?
#
loop_
_entity_poly.entity_id
_entity_poly.type
_entity_poly.pdbx_seq_one_letter_code
_entity_poly.pdbx_strand_id
1 'polypeptide(L)'
;MAHFVTLNPSELKTLRTVDERLVSYNVEMTEVTGGTFWKAYTDAQVDGTEEFPVIKDWTNMGNLQQWYDPIDTTNPRLIKLAKELGTAWVRVSGTWANKTYYDFDNKYEGKVPEGFQNVLSKKQWLNLLDFVKAIDGKLLVSIANCPGIHTADEPLPFEQADLLFKTSKEYGVPISAAEFTNEPNLIALSGLPQGYTAADHARDHDRFGAWLRENYPECLFVGPCTVGDINLFGSLEGAGGGMAAGFDIVTTEQLQTMPGTTICSAHG
;
A
#
# COMPACT_ATOMS: atom_id res chain seq x y z
N MET A 1 32.93 -12.80 -29.59
CA MET A 1 31.99 -12.73 -30.72
C MET A 1 30.63 -12.36 -30.14
N ALA A 2 30.01 -11.31 -30.65
CA ALA A 2 28.65 -10.93 -30.26
C ALA A 2 27.66 -11.92 -30.90
N HIS A 3 26.83 -12.55 -30.09
CA HIS A 3 25.73 -13.39 -30.59
C HIS A 3 24.51 -12.50 -30.78
N PHE A 4 24.05 -12.39 -32.03
CA PHE A 4 22.82 -11.71 -32.36
C PHE A 4 21.68 -12.73 -32.40
N VAL A 5 20.59 -12.44 -31.72
CA VAL A 5 19.33 -13.20 -31.81
C VAL A 5 18.33 -12.35 -32.58
N THR A 6 17.86 -12.84 -33.71
CA THR A 6 16.79 -12.19 -34.45
C THR A 6 15.45 -12.69 -33.93
N LEU A 7 14.61 -11.76 -33.45
CA LEU A 7 13.24 -12.06 -33.05
C LEU A 7 12.30 -11.70 -34.19
N ASN A 8 11.50 -12.65 -34.62
CA ASN A 8 10.41 -12.42 -35.56
C ASN A 8 9.08 -12.38 -34.80
N PRO A 9 8.49 -11.20 -34.57
CA PRO A 9 7.26 -11.08 -33.80
C PRO A 9 6.09 -11.92 -34.32
N SER A 10 6.02 -12.16 -35.63
CA SER A 10 4.96 -12.96 -36.25
C SER A 10 5.05 -14.47 -35.96
N GLU A 11 6.22 -14.93 -35.53
CA GLU A 11 6.47 -16.34 -35.17
C GLU A 11 6.36 -16.59 -33.65
N LEU A 12 6.21 -15.53 -32.85
CA LEU A 12 6.07 -15.66 -31.41
C LEU A 12 4.68 -16.18 -31.06
N LYS A 13 4.66 -17.21 -30.20
CA LYS A 13 3.42 -17.76 -29.70
C LYS A 13 2.79 -16.78 -28.71
N THR A 14 1.51 -16.45 -28.92
CA THR A 14 0.74 -15.72 -27.92
C THR A 14 0.60 -16.57 -26.65
N LEU A 15 1.12 -16.06 -25.52
CA LEU A 15 1.05 -16.74 -24.23
C LEU A 15 -0.23 -16.40 -23.47
N ARG A 16 -0.66 -15.12 -23.56
CA ARG A 16 -1.87 -14.61 -22.90
C ARG A 16 -2.31 -13.30 -23.53
N THR A 17 -3.55 -12.95 -23.33
CA THR A 17 -4.05 -11.59 -23.55
C THR A 17 -3.93 -10.81 -22.24
N VAL A 18 -3.39 -9.61 -22.31
CA VAL A 18 -3.25 -8.71 -21.16
C VAL A 18 -4.56 -7.96 -20.95
N ASP A 19 -4.95 -7.76 -19.69
CA ASP A 19 -6.09 -6.92 -19.32
C ASP A 19 -5.82 -5.47 -19.79
N GLU A 20 -6.85 -4.78 -20.22
CA GLU A 20 -6.75 -3.38 -20.69
C GLU A 20 -6.31 -2.40 -19.59
N ARG A 21 -6.41 -2.80 -18.30
CA ARG A 21 -6.00 -2.03 -17.13
C ARG A 21 -4.47 -2.05 -16.95
N LEU A 22 -3.76 -1.55 -17.94
CA LEU A 22 -2.29 -1.43 -17.90
C LEU A 22 -1.83 -0.22 -17.08
N VAL A 23 -2.68 0.81 -16.97
CA VAL A 23 -2.45 1.97 -16.10
C VAL A 23 -3.02 1.68 -14.73
N SER A 24 -2.28 2.06 -13.70
CA SER A 24 -2.70 1.90 -12.31
C SER A 24 -2.44 3.19 -11.55
N TYR A 25 -3.30 3.50 -10.60
CA TYR A 25 -3.08 4.58 -9.64
C TYR A 25 -2.64 3.98 -8.32
N ASN A 26 -1.49 4.41 -7.82
CA ASN A 26 -1.10 4.17 -6.45
C ASN A 26 -1.50 5.39 -5.61
N VAL A 27 -2.41 5.18 -4.68
CA VAL A 27 -2.95 6.21 -3.79
C VAL A 27 -2.55 5.83 -2.38
N GLU A 28 -1.75 6.67 -1.75
CA GLU A 28 -1.46 6.51 -0.33
C GLU A 28 -2.73 6.76 0.50
N MET A 29 -2.93 5.98 1.55
CA MET A 29 -4.12 6.15 2.40
C MET A 29 -4.18 7.57 2.98
N THR A 30 -3.04 8.21 3.27
CA THR A 30 -3.00 9.58 3.75
C THR A 30 -3.49 10.60 2.72
N GLU A 31 -3.47 10.28 1.43
CA GLU A 31 -4.07 11.13 0.39
C GLU A 31 -5.61 11.06 0.44
N VAL A 32 -6.17 9.97 0.94
CA VAL A 32 -7.63 9.81 1.12
C VAL A 32 -8.08 10.43 2.45
N THR A 33 -7.33 10.23 3.51
CA THR A 33 -7.69 10.70 4.86
C THR A 33 -7.27 12.14 5.13
N GLY A 34 -6.29 12.66 4.38
CA GLY A 34 -5.45 13.77 4.79
C GLY A 34 -4.40 13.31 5.80
N GLY A 35 -3.37 14.09 5.98
CA GLY A 35 -2.30 13.77 6.92
C GLY A 35 -0.94 14.26 6.48
N THR A 36 0.07 13.82 7.22
CA THR A 36 1.47 14.16 6.96
C THR A 36 2.03 13.26 5.86
N PHE A 37 2.58 13.86 4.80
CA PHE A 37 3.18 13.17 3.67
C PHE A 37 4.41 13.91 3.15
N TRP A 38 5.10 13.35 2.17
CA TRP A 38 6.31 13.92 1.61
C TRP A 38 6.08 15.32 1.04
N LYS A 39 6.98 16.26 1.34
CA LYS A 39 6.97 17.59 0.73
C LYS A 39 7.29 17.47 -0.76
N ALA A 40 6.60 18.27 -1.56
CA ALA A 40 7.04 18.54 -2.91
C ALA A 40 8.41 19.24 -2.91
N TYR A 41 9.20 19.01 -3.94
CA TYR A 41 10.41 19.79 -4.15
C TYR A 41 10.07 21.27 -4.38
N THR A 42 10.91 22.15 -3.87
CA THR A 42 10.83 23.59 -4.19
C THR A 42 11.29 23.82 -5.64
N ASP A 43 10.85 24.91 -6.26
CA ASP A 43 11.34 25.29 -7.59
C ASP A 43 12.88 25.44 -7.60
N ALA A 44 13.46 25.96 -6.53
CA ALA A 44 14.90 26.11 -6.37
C ALA A 44 15.63 24.74 -6.30
N GLN A 45 15.02 23.72 -5.68
CA GLN A 45 15.56 22.37 -5.68
C GLN A 45 15.48 21.72 -7.07
N VAL A 46 14.37 21.94 -7.78
CA VAL A 46 14.19 21.45 -9.16
C VAL A 46 15.19 22.11 -10.10
N ASP A 47 15.44 23.42 -9.93
CA ASP A 47 16.39 24.18 -10.72
C ASP A 47 17.86 23.95 -10.31
N GLY A 48 18.11 23.18 -9.24
CA GLY A 48 19.44 22.87 -8.73
C GLY A 48 20.13 24.05 -8.05
N THR A 49 19.39 25.08 -7.65
CA THR A 49 19.90 26.26 -6.94
C THR A 49 19.80 26.16 -5.43
N GLU A 50 19.08 25.16 -4.92
CA GLU A 50 18.99 24.80 -3.50
C GLU A 50 19.36 23.32 -3.33
N GLU A 51 20.14 23.01 -2.29
CA GLU A 51 20.51 21.64 -1.97
C GLU A 51 19.34 20.89 -1.32
N PHE A 52 19.26 19.58 -1.57
CA PHE A 52 18.31 18.72 -0.88
C PHE A 52 18.73 18.53 0.59
N PRO A 53 17.76 18.45 1.52
CA PRO A 53 18.07 18.18 2.91
C PRO A 53 18.73 16.80 3.05
N VAL A 54 19.86 16.75 3.74
CA VAL A 54 20.55 15.50 4.03
C VAL A 54 19.81 14.80 5.17
N ILE A 55 19.35 13.58 4.91
CA ILE A 55 18.72 12.74 5.92
C ILE A 55 19.82 12.15 6.81
N LYS A 56 19.93 12.67 8.03
CA LYS A 56 20.89 12.17 9.02
C LYS A 56 20.30 11.12 9.96
N ASP A 57 18.99 11.10 10.08
CA ASP A 57 18.24 10.21 10.95
C ASP A 57 16.89 9.87 10.29
N TRP A 58 16.76 8.65 9.85
CA TRP A 58 15.55 8.13 9.21
C TRP A 58 14.37 7.97 10.18
N THR A 59 14.61 8.05 11.48
CA THR A 59 13.56 8.06 12.49
C THR A 59 12.91 9.44 12.65
N ASN A 60 13.56 10.50 12.15
CA ASN A 60 13.08 11.88 12.22
C ASN A 60 12.98 12.52 10.83
N MET A 61 11.95 12.11 10.07
CA MET A 61 11.69 12.62 8.73
C MET A 61 10.82 13.87 8.70
N GLY A 62 10.54 14.50 9.85
CA GLY A 62 9.65 15.65 9.95
C GLY A 62 10.00 16.82 9.04
N ASN A 63 11.29 17.03 8.74
CA ASN A 63 11.74 18.08 7.81
C ASN A 63 11.40 17.78 6.35
N LEU A 64 11.13 16.51 5.99
CA LEU A 64 10.80 16.04 4.64
C LEU A 64 9.31 15.91 4.44
N GLN A 65 8.50 16.10 5.47
CA GLN A 65 7.07 15.91 5.45
C GLN A 65 6.32 17.19 5.79
N GLN A 66 5.10 17.29 5.33
CA GLN A 66 4.15 18.33 5.68
C GLN A 66 2.74 17.78 5.72
N TRP A 67 1.82 18.52 6.33
CA TRP A 67 0.41 18.19 6.30
C TRP A 67 -0.20 18.50 4.94
N TYR A 68 -1.07 17.60 4.46
CA TYR A 68 -1.90 17.79 3.29
C TYR A 68 -3.37 17.51 3.64
N ASP A 69 -4.25 18.31 3.04
CA ASP A 69 -5.67 18.00 3.08
C ASP A 69 -5.98 16.78 2.20
N PRO A 70 -7.08 16.06 2.47
CA PRO A 70 -7.51 14.95 1.63
C PRO A 70 -7.68 15.37 0.16
N ILE A 71 -7.30 14.53 -0.77
CA ILE A 71 -7.59 14.73 -2.19
C ILE A 71 -9.11 14.64 -2.40
N ASP A 72 -9.68 15.62 -3.09
CA ASP A 72 -11.07 15.58 -3.50
C ASP A 72 -11.27 14.62 -4.68
N THR A 73 -11.54 13.35 -4.36
CA THR A 73 -11.80 12.30 -5.36
C THR A 73 -13.13 12.50 -6.10
N THR A 74 -13.98 13.41 -5.65
CA THR A 74 -15.23 13.79 -6.35
C THR A 74 -15.04 14.91 -7.38
N ASN A 75 -13.83 15.47 -7.46
CA ASN A 75 -13.51 16.55 -8.39
C ASN A 75 -13.75 16.12 -9.84
N PRO A 76 -14.66 16.79 -10.58
CA PRO A 76 -15.04 16.38 -11.93
C PRO A 76 -13.87 16.49 -12.94
N ARG A 77 -12.90 17.38 -12.70
CA ARG A 77 -11.72 17.50 -13.55
C ARG A 77 -10.79 16.29 -13.34
N LEU A 78 -10.60 15.86 -12.09
CA LEU A 78 -9.82 14.65 -11.78
C LEU A 78 -10.46 13.43 -12.44
N ILE A 79 -11.76 13.23 -12.25
CA ILE A 79 -12.51 12.12 -12.85
C ILE A 79 -12.42 12.15 -14.38
N LYS A 80 -12.55 13.33 -14.99
CA LYS A 80 -12.42 13.46 -16.44
C LYS A 80 -11.04 13.04 -16.93
N LEU A 81 -9.97 13.54 -16.30
CA LEU A 81 -8.59 13.21 -16.69
C LEU A 81 -8.31 11.72 -16.52
N ALA A 82 -8.80 11.12 -15.42
CA ALA A 82 -8.64 9.69 -15.19
C ALA A 82 -9.38 8.84 -16.24
N LYS A 83 -10.59 9.24 -16.65
CA LYS A 83 -11.34 8.58 -17.75
C LYS A 83 -10.61 8.63 -19.08
N GLU A 84 -9.93 9.73 -19.38
CA GLU A 84 -9.15 9.86 -20.63
C GLU A 84 -7.91 8.94 -20.66
N LEU A 85 -7.39 8.54 -19.48
CA LEU A 85 -6.33 7.56 -19.36
C LEU A 85 -6.81 6.10 -19.48
N GLY A 86 -8.13 5.88 -19.43
CA GLY A 86 -8.76 4.57 -19.53
C GLY A 86 -9.03 3.91 -18.18
N THR A 87 -9.45 2.64 -18.26
CA THR A 87 -9.72 1.83 -17.07
C THR A 87 -8.43 1.51 -16.32
N ALA A 88 -8.48 1.42 -14.98
CA ALA A 88 -7.30 1.27 -14.17
C ALA A 88 -7.52 0.41 -12.92
N TRP A 89 -6.43 -0.13 -12.36
CA TRP A 89 -6.40 -0.52 -10.97
C TRP A 89 -6.17 0.72 -10.10
N VAL A 90 -6.92 0.83 -9.02
CA VAL A 90 -6.73 1.85 -7.99
C VAL A 90 -6.26 1.14 -6.73
N ARG A 91 -4.97 1.27 -6.41
CA ARG A 91 -4.38 0.75 -5.20
C ARG A 91 -4.43 1.81 -4.13
N VAL A 92 -5.15 1.53 -3.04
CA VAL A 92 -5.22 2.39 -1.86
C VAL A 92 -4.53 1.65 -0.71
N SER A 93 -3.30 2.04 -0.44
CA SER A 93 -2.41 1.31 0.44
C SER A 93 -1.34 2.25 1.04
N GLY A 94 -0.13 1.75 1.22
CA GLY A 94 1.00 2.49 1.76
C GLY A 94 1.14 2.35 3.27
N THR A 95 2.24 2.87 3.80
CA THR A 95 2.57 2.81 5.23
C THR A 95 1.47 3.40 6.13
N TRP A 96 0.75 4.40 5.64
CA TRP A 96 -0.36 5.01 6.39
C TRP A 96 -1.59 4.12 6.45
N ALA A 97 -1.84 3.27 5.46
CA ALA A 97 -2.94 2.30 5.50
C ALA A 97 -2.79 1.32 6.69
N ASN A 98 -1.56 0.91 6.99
CA ASN A 98 -1.28 0.04 8.13
C ASN A 98 -1.73 0.63 9.47
N LYS A 99 -1.86 1.96 9.55
CA LYS A 99 -2.10 2.72 10.79
C LYS A 99 -3.39 3.54 10.76
N THR A 100 -4.33 3.17 9.87
CA THR A 100 -5.60 3.89 9.68
C THR A 100 -6.75 3.14 10.32
N TYR A 101 -7.49 3.83 11.19
CA TYR A 101 -8.76 3.35 11.75
C TYR A 101 -9.92 3.68 10.81
N TYR A 102 -10.83 2.74 10.59
CA TYR A 102 -12.04 2.96 9.76
C TYR A 102 -13.22 3.36 10.66
N ASP A 103 -13.50 4.67 10.76
CA ASP A 103 -14.55 5.26 11.60
C ASP A 103 -15.84 5.47 10.80
N PHE A 104 -16.45 4.35 10.37
CA PHE A 104 -17.62 4.41 9.49
C PHE A 104 -18.94 4.68 10.23
N ASP A 105 -18.98 4.55 11.52
CA ASP A 105 -20.07 4.91 12.41
C ASP A 105 -19.90 6.28 13.09
N ASN A 106 -18.78 6.97 12.77
CA ASN A 106 -18.40 8.26 13.32
C ASN A 106 -18.25 8.27 14.86
N LYS A 107 -17.81 7.16 15.42
CA LYS A 107 -17.62 6.98 16.87
C LYS A 107 -16.57 7.93 17.44
N TYR A 108 -15.54 8.20 16.68
CA TYR A 108 -14.41 9.03 17.10
C TYR A 108 -14.49 10.48 16.59
N GLU A 109 -15.54 10.85 15.85
CA GLU A 109 -15.78 12.21 15.37
C GLU A 109 -14.55 12.83 14.64
N GLY A 110 -13.85 12.00 13.87
CA GLY A 110 -12.64 12.41 13.17
C GLY A 110 -11.37 12.46 14.03
N LYS A 111 -11.45 12.11 15.31
CA LYS A 111 -10.27 12.01 16.18
C LYS A 111 -9.59 10.65 15.96
N VAL A 112 -8.27 10.66 15.94
CA VAL A 112 -7.48 9.45 15.78
C VAL A 112 -7.49 8.64 17.08
N PRO A 113 -7.94 7.38 17.09
CA PRO A 113 -7.89 6.53 18.27
C PRO A 113 -6.46 6.20 18.68
N GLU A 114 -6.27 5.81 19.93
CA GLU A 114 -4.99 5.35 20.46
C GLU A 114 -4.43 4.18 19.64
N GLY A 115 -3.13 4.20 19.36
CA GLY A 115 -2.43 3.18 18.58
C GLY A 115 -2.60 3.28 17.07
N PHE A 116 -3.40 4.24 16.57
CA PHE A 116 -3.51 4.59 15.15
C PHE A 116 -2.85 5.93 14.86
N GLN A 117 -2.68 6.26 13.59
CA GLN A 117 -2.13 7.55 13.15
C GLN A 117 -3.09 8.33 12.25
N ASN A 118 -4.03 7.66 11.61
CA ASN A 118 -5.03 8.25 10.74
C ASN A 118 -6.41 7.69 11.06
N VAL A 119 -7.43 8.42 10.61
CA VAL A 119 -8.83 7.95 10.65
C VAL A 119 -9.46 8.15 9.27
N LEU A 120 -10.12 7.11 8.77
CA LEU A 120 -10.86 7.12 7.53
C LEU A 120 -12.35 7.18 7.84
N SER A 121 -13.00 8.28 7.46
CA SER A 121 -14.45 8.39 7.58
C SER A 121 -15.18 7.63 6.46
N LYS A 122 -16.41 7.20 6.73
CA LYS A 122 -17.26 6.57 5.72
C LYS A 122 -17.42 7.44 4.49
N LYS A 123 -17.56 8.77 4.65
CA LYS A 123 -17.73 9.71 3.54
C LYS A 123 -16.49 9.72 2.63
N GLN A 124 -15.29 9.79 3.18
CA GLN A 124 -14.06 9.76 2.39
C GLN A 124 -13.97 8.45 1.60
N TRP A 125 -14.28 7.33 2.25
CA TRP A 125 -14.26 6.03 1.58
C TRP A 125 -15.27 5.95 0.44
N LEU A 126 -16.53 6.35 0.65
CA LEU A 126 -17.55 6.34 -0.40
C LEU A 126 -17.20 7.27 -1.57
N ASN A 127 -16.63 8.44 -1.31
CA ASN A 127 -16.15 9.35 -2.36
C ASN A 127 -15.06 8.68 -3.22
N LEU A 128 -14.16 7.95 -2.61
CA LEU A 128 -13.15 7.17 -3.33
C LEU A 128 -13.79 6.05 -4.16
N LEU A 129 -14.76 5.32 -3.60
CA LEU A 129 -15.50 4.29 -4.34
C LEU A 129 -16.25 4.86 -5.55
N ASP A 130 -16.81 6.07 -5.44
CA ASP A 130 -17.42 6.78 -6.56
C ASP A 130 -16.41 7.11 -7.67
N PHE A 131 -15.20 7.52 -7.29
CA PHE A 131 -14.10 7.70 -8.25
C PHE A 131 -13.75 6.39 -8.96
N VAL A 132 -13.53 5.30 -8.21
CA VAL A 132 -13.22 3.97 -8.77
C VAL A 132 -14.31 3.54 -9.76
N LYS A 133 -15.56 3.68 -9.36
CA LYS A 133 -16.72 3.35 -10.21
C LYS A 133 -16.78 4.23 -11.46
N ALA A 134 -16.51 5.53 -11.33
CA ALA A 134 -16.57 6.48 -12.43
C ALA A 134 -15.55 6.17 -13.54
N ILE A 135 -14.40 5.58 -13.22
CA ILE A 135 -13.35 5.23 -14.18
C ILE A 135 -13.39 3.75 -14.61
N ASP A 136 -14.44 3.00 -14.25
CA ASP A 136 -14.51 1.56 -14.43
C ASP A 136 -13.28 0.85 -13.84
N GLY A 137 -12.86 1.30 -12.65
CA GLY A 137 -11.65 0.83 -11.98
C GLY A 137 -11.88 -0.47 -11.21
N LYS A 138 -10.76 -1.14 -10.90
CA LYS A 138 -10.69 -2.23 -9.92
C LYS A 138 -9.95 -1.75 -8.68
N LEU A 139 -10.49 -2.04 -7.51
CA LEU A 139 -9.94 -1.58 -6.22
C LEU A 139 -9.00 -2.64 -5.64
N LEU A 140 -7.81 -2.21 -5.27
CA LEU A 140 -6.85 -2.96 -4.46
C LEU A 140 -6.58 -2.20 -3.16
N VAL A 141 -6.55 -2.89 -2.03
CA VAL A 141 -6.29 -2.28 -0.72
C VAL A 141 -5.30 -3.09 0.10
N SER A 142 -4.60 -2.46 1.05
CA SER A 142 -4.04 -3.13 2.21
C SER A 142 -4.88 -2.85 3.44
N ILE A 143 -4.79 -3.72 4.44
CA ILE A 143 -5.53 -3.55 5.69
C ILE A 143 -4.63 -2.98 6.80
N ALA A 144 -5.26 -2.42 7.82
CA ALA A 144 -4.55 -1.92 8.98
C ALA A 144 -3.97 -3.07 9.83
N ASN A 145 -2.73 -2.88 10.26
CA ASN A 145 -1.99 -3.76 11.15
C ASN A 145 -1.08 -2.89 12.04
N CYS A 146 -1.52 -2.53 13.21
CA CYS A 146 -0.82 -1.61 14.09
C CYS A 146 -1.20 -1.84 15.57
N PRO A 147 -0.49 -1.18 16.51
CA PRO A 147 -0.77 -1.33 17.93
C PRO A 147 -2.21 -1.00 18.38
N GLY A 148 -2.93 -0.20 17.60
CA GLY A 148 -4.33 0.11 17.87
C GLY A 148 -5.29 -1.04 17.57
N ILE A 149 -4.85 -2.08 16.85
CA ILE A 149 -5.65 -3.26 16.52
C ILE A 149 -5.34 -4.44 17.42
N HIS A 150 -4.03 -4.74 17.59
CA HIS A 150 -3.58 -5.89 18.38
C HIS A 150 -2.14 -5.72 18.88
N THR A 151 -1.70 -6.63 19.73
CA THR A 151 -0.31 -6.80 20.13
C THR A 151 0.38 -7.87 19.28
N ALA A 152 1.72 -7.91 19.25
CA ALA A 152 2.45 -8.89 18.46
C ALA A 152 2.12 -10.34 18.85
N ASP A 153 1.86 -10.60 20.14
CA ASP A 153 1.57 -11.94 20.68
C ASP A 153 0.16 -12.44 20.30
N GLU A 154 -0.73 -11.54 19.89
CA GLU A 154 -2.09 -11.87 19.53
C GLU A 154 -2.28 -11.90 18.00
N PRO A 155 -3.05 -12.88 17.49
CA PRO A 155 -3.40 -12.88 16.08
C PRO A 155 -4.22 -11.65 15.71
N LEU A 156 -3.92 -11.04 14.53
CA LEU A 156 -4.68 -9.89 14.03
C LEU A 156 -6.18 -10.23 13.89
N PRO A 157 -7.08 -9.45 14.49
CA PRO A 157 -8.53 -9.56 14.27
C PRO A 157 -8.94 -8.90 12.96
N PHE A 158 -10.02 -9.35 12.32
CA PHE A 158 -10.43 -8.87 11.00
C PHE A 158 -11.67 -7.96 10.98
N GLU A 159 -12.16 -7.51 12.14
CA GLU A 159 -13.38 -6.69 12.22
C GLU A 159 -13.25 -5.37 11.44
N GLN A 160 -12.07 -4.71 11.52
CA GLN A 160 -11.82 -3.49 10.76
C GLN A 160 -11.71 -3.80 9.25
N ALA A 161 -11.05 -4.88 8.87
CA ALA A 161 -10.99 -5.33 7.49
C ALA A 161 -12.39 -5.68 6.96
N ASP A 162 -13.19 -6.45 7.72
CA ASP A 162 -14.55 -6.81 7.34
C ASP A 162 -15.44 -5.58 7.13
N LEU A 163 -15.32 -4.57 7.99
CA LEU A 163 -16.04 -3.31 7.83
C LEU A 163 -15.74 -2.63 6.50
N LEU A 164 -14.46 -2.58 6.10
CA LEU A 164 -14.02 -2.00 4.83
C LEU A 164 -14.56 -2.80 3.64
N PHE A 165 -14.38 -4.12 3.66
CA PHE A 165 -14.79 -5.03 2.59
C PHE A 165 -16.31 -5.05 2.41
N LYS A 166 -17.05 -5.20 3.51
CA LYS A 166 -18.51 -5.23 3.52
C LYS A 166 -19.09 -3.92 3.00
N THR A 167 -18.60 -2.78 3.49
CA THR A 167 -19.05 -1.46 3.02
C THR A 167 -18.82 -1.28 1.54
N SER A 168 -17.65 -1.68 1.02
CA SER A 168 -17.32 -1.60 -0.40
C SER A 168 -18.23 -2.47 -1.25
N LYS A 169 -18.47 -3.71 -0.83
CA LYS A 169 -19.37 -4.66 -1.50
C LYS A 169 -20.81 -4.17 -1.52
N GLU A 170 -21.32 -3.69 -0.38
CA GLU A 170 -22.69 -3.15 -0.25
C GLU A 170 -22.89 -1.89 -1.10
N TYR A 171 -21.83 -1.08 -1.26
CA TYR A 171 -21.87 0.13 -2.12
C TYR A 171 -21.78 -0.20 -3.63
N GLY A 172 -21.52 -1.45 -3.99
CA GLY A 172 -21.43 -1.91 -5.36
C GLY A 172 -20.05 -1.72 -6.02
N VAL A 173 -18.99 -1.54 -5.21
CA VAL A 173 -17.58 -1.50 -5.62
C VAL A 173 -16.79 -2.48 -4.75
N PRO A 174 -16.91 -3.79 -4.98
CA PRO A 174 -16.21 -4.78 -4.18
C PRO A 174 -14.70 -4.61 -4.33
N ILE A 175 -13.95 -4.90 -3.26
CA ILE A 175 -12.49 -4.96 -3.30
C ILE A 175 -12.07 -6.13 -4.19
N SER A 176 -11.37 -5.84 -5.27
CA SER A 176 -10.98 -6.81 -6.29
C SER A 176 -9.66 -7.52 -5.97
N ALA A 177 -8.80 -6.87 -5.20
CA ALA A 177 -7.56 -7.43 -4.71
C ALA A 177 -7.20 -6.86 -3.34
N ALA A 178 -6.49 -7.62 -2.53
CA ALA A 178 -6.06 -7.19 -1.22
C ALA A 178 -4.64 -7.64 -0.91
N GLU A 179 -3.88 -6.73 -0.35
CA GLU A 179 -2.62 -6.96 0.33
C GLU A 179 -2.89 -7.12 1.82
N PHE A 180 -2.09 -7.94 2.52
CA PHE A 180 -2.25 -8.04 3.96
C PHE A 180 -1.74 -6.76 4.65
N THR A 181 -0.51 -6.36 4.37
CA THR A 181 0.14 -5.22 5.00
C THR A 181 1.14 -4.61 4.03
N ASN A 182 1.22 -3.29 3.96
CA ASN A 182 2.22 -2.61 3.13
C ASN A 182 3.60 -2.70 3.79
N GLU A 183 4.60 -3.13 3.02
CA GLU A 183 6.03 -3.17 3.38
C GLU A 183 6.33 -3.80 4.75
N PRO A 184 5.84 -5.03 5.02
CA PRO A 184 5.94 -5.66 6.33
C PRO A 184 7.38 -5.92 6.78
N ASN A 185 8.33 -5.93 5.87
CA ASN A 185 9.75 -6.12 6.15
C ASN A 185 10.46 -4.86 6.67
N LEU A 186 9.78 -3.70 6.69
CA LEU A 186 10.23 -2.46 7.35
C LEU A 186 9.46 -2.26 8.67
N ILE A 187 9.54 -3.20 9.60
CA ILE A 187 8.67 -3.32 10.78
C ILE A 187 8.49 -1.98 11.52
N ALA A 188 9.56 -1.29 11.83
CA ALA A 188 9.51 -0.03 12.58
C ALA A 188 8.84 1.11 11.78
N LEU A 189 9.14 1.24 10.47
CA LEU A 189 8.55 2.28 9.61
C LEU A 189 7.11 1.96 9.24
N SER A 190 6.81 0.70 9.03
CA SER A 190 5.46 0.25 8.67
C SER A 190 4.46 0.41 9.81
N GLY A 191 4.94 0.70 11.03
CA GLY A 191 4.09 0.97 12.20
C GLY A 191 3.40 -0.27 12.75
N LEU A 192 4.00 -1.45 12.53
CA LEU A 192 3.53 -2.72 13.08
C LEU A 192 3.61 -2.74 14.61
N PRO A 193 2.90 -3.65 15.30
CA PRO A 193 2.98 -3.77 16.75
C PRO A 193 4.41 -3.94 17.25
N GLN A 194 4.71 -3.41 18.42
CA GLN A 194 6.03 -3.56 19.02
C GLN A 194 6.35 -5.05 19.24
N GLY A 195 7.54 -5.46 18.81
CA GLY A 195 7.99 -6.85 18.91
C GLY A 195 7.44 -7.78 17.83
N TYR A 196 6.70 -7.25 16.86
CA TYR A 196 6.20 -8.02 15.73
C TYR A 196 7.35 -8.60 14.90
N THR A 197 7.30 -9.89 14.65
CA THR A 197 8.36 -10.66 13.97
C THR A 197 7.89 -11.17 12.60
N ALA A 198 8.84 -11.73 11.83
CA ALA A 198 8.50 -12.43 10.58
C ALA A 198 7.55 -13.61 10.81
N ALA A 199 7.66 -14.30 11.93
CA ALA A 199 6.77 -15.42 12.26
C ALA A 199 5.35 -14.94 12.56
N ASP A 200 5.21 -13.79 13.25
CA ASP A 200 3.90 -13.17 13.51
C ASP A 200 3.27 -12.69 12.20
N HIS A 201 4.07 -12.09 11.32
CA HIS A 201 3.60 -11.71 9.98
C HIS A 201 3.13 -12.94 9.19
N ALA A 202 3.90 -14.02 9.15
CA ALA A 202 3.51 -15.25 8.44
C ALA A 202 2.20 -15.82 8.99
N ARG A 203 2.06 -15.87 10.32
CA ARG A 203 0.82 -16.30 11.00
C ARG A 203 -0.39 -15.48 10.53
N ASP A 204 -0.27 -14.16 10.60
CA ASP A 204 -1.41 -13.27 10.31
C ASP A 204 -1.69 -13.15 8.82
N HIS A 205 -0.67 -13.18 7.97
CA HIS A 205 -0.81 -13.25 6.52
C HIS A 205 -1.57 -14.50 6.07
N ASP A 206 -1.22 -15.67 6.60
CA ASP A 206 -1.90 -16.93 6.28
C ASP A 206 -3.35 -16.94 6.76
N ARG A 207 -3.60 -16.38 7.95
CA ARG A 207 -4.95 -16.20 8.48
C ARG A 207 -5.78 -15.26 7.63
N PHE A 208 -5.19 -14.15 7.17
CA PHE A 208 -5.86 -13.20 6.28
C PHE A 208 -6.21 -13.86 4.94
N GLY A 209 -5.28 -14.61 4.36
CA GLY A 209 -5.54 -15.37 3.13
C GLY A 209 -6.65 -16.41 3.28
N ALA A 210 -6.73 -17.09 4.43
CA ALA A 210 -7.82 -18.00 4.74
C ALA A 210 -9.16 -17.26 4.89
N TRP A 211 -9.17 -16.17 5.63
CA TRP A 211 -10.34 -15.32 5.82
C TRP A 211 -10.87 -14.73 4.49
N LEU A 212 -9.98 -14.28 3.59
CA LEU A 212 -10.36 -13.80 2.25
C LEU A 212 -11.05 -14.91 1.43
N ARG A 213 -10.45 -16.10 1.39
CA ARG A 213 -11.03 -17.24 0.64
C ARG A 213 -12.42 -17.63 1.16
N GLU A 214 -12.65 -17.54 2.45
CA GLU A 214 -13.92 -17.88 3.06
C GLU A 214 -15.01 -16.82 2.83
N ASN A 215 -14.66 -15.53 2.99
CA ASN A 215 -15.64 -14.43 3.04
C ASN A 215 -15.74 -13.64 1.74
N TYR A 216 -14.63 -13.57 0.97
CA TYR A 216 -14.50 -12.78 -0.26
C TYR A 216 -13.74 -13.56 -1.34
N PRO A 217 -14.25 -14.73 -1.80
CA PRO A 217 -13.53 -15.64 -2.69
C PRO A 217 -13.15 -15.04 -4.06
N GLU A 218 -13.84 -13.98 -4.49
CA GLU A 218 -13.53 -13.26 -5.73
C GLU A 218 -12.38 -12.26 -5.60
N CYS A 219 -11.94 -11.96 -4.36
CA CYS A 219 -10.85 -11.05 -4.10
C CYS A 219 -9.51 -11.75 -4.32
N LEU A 220 -8.65 -11.18 -5.15
CA LEU A 220 -7.30 -11.69 -5.34
C LEU A 220 -6.45 -11.38 -4.10
N PHE A 221 -5.71 -12.36 -3.62
CA PHE A 221 -4.76 -12.15 -2.55
C PHE A 221 -3.38 -11.82 -3.13
N VAL A 222 -2.85 -10.63 -2.81
CA VAL A 222 -1.60 -10.09 -3.32
C VAL A 222 -0.58 -9.99 -2.18
N GLY A 223 0.63 -10.44 -2.40
CA GLY A 223 1.68 -10.36 -1.38
C GLY A 223 3.00 -10.97 -1.81
N PRO A 224 4.01 -10.89 -0.95
CA PRO A 224 4.03 -10.35 0.41
C PRO A 224 4.14 -8.83 0.54
N CYS A 225 4.19 -8.08 -0.57
CA CYS A 225 4.23 -6.59 -0.62
C CYS A 225 5.42 -5.99 0.14
N THR A 226 6.56 -6.68 0.13
CA THR A 226 7.80 -6.21 0.73
C THR A 226 8.39 -5.05 -0.06
N VAL A 227 9.05 -4.13 0.62
CA VAL A 227 10.03 -3.26 -0.04
C VAL A 227 11.19 -4.13 -0.55
N GLY A 228 11.81 -3.71 -1.66
CA GLY A 228 12.83 -4.52 -2.35
C GLY A 228 13.89 -5.13 -1.46
N ASP A 229 14.46 -6.25 -1.90
CA ASP A 229 15.45 -6.98 -1.12
C ASP A 229 16.66 -6.09 -0.83
N ILE A 230 17.07 -6.03 0.44
CA ILE A 230 18.27 -5.33 0.89
C ILE A 230 19.52 -5.78 0.15
N ASN A 231 19.58 -7.03 -0.28
CA ASN A 231 20.70 -7.49 -1.10
C ASN A 231 20.78 -6.77 -2.45
N LEU A 232 19.65 -6.27 -2.98
CA LEU A 232 19.66 -5.39 -4.15
C LEU A 232 20.21 -4.00 -3.81
N PHE A 233 20.01 -3.52 -2.58
CA PHE A 233 20.51 -2.25 -2.08
C PHE A 233 21.89 -2.37 -1.41
N GLY A 234 22.29 -3.56 -0.93
CA GLY A 234 23.61 -3.82 -0.37
C GLY A 234 24.74 -3.70 -1.39
N SER A 235 24.45 -3.82 -2.69
CA SER A 235 25.39 -3.50 -3.76
C SER A 235 25.55 -1.98 -3.99
N LEU A 236 24.76 -1.16 -3.31
CA LEU A 236 24.85 0.30 -3.29
C LEU A 236 25.62 0.78 -2.05
N GLU A 237 26.73 0.12 -1.71
CA GLU A 237 27.60 0.47 -0.57
C GLU A 237 28.11 1.93 -0.59
N GLY A 238 27.83 2.69 -1.64
CA GLY A 238 28.14 4.10 -1.73
C GLY A 238 26.97 5.07 -1.56
N ALA A 239 25.71 4.63 -1.73
CA ALA A 239 24.55 5.53 -1.76
C ALA A 239 23.50 5.27 -0.68
N GLY A 240 23.53 4.15 0.02
CA GLY A 240 22.44 3.73 0.88
C GLY A 240 22.79 3.09 2.21
N GLY A 241 24.06 3.07 2.61
CA GLY A 241 24.50 2.50 3.90
C GLY A 241 23.83 3.11 5.14
N GLY A 242 23.02 4.17 4.97
CA GLY A 242 22.23 4.77 6.03
C GLY A 242 20.81 4.24 6.18
N MET A 243 20.22 3.64 5.13
CA MET A 243 18.82 3.18 5.21
C MET A 243 18.66 1.86 5.98
N ALA A 244 19.66 0.99 5.94
CA ALA A 244 19.62 -0.29 6.65
C ALA A 244 20.12 -0.22 8.11
N ALA A 245 20.90 0.80 8.44
CA ALA A 245 21.44 0.98 9.80
C ALA A 245 20.35 1.54 10.72
N GLY A 246 19.62 0.68 11.40
CA GLY A 246 18.61 1.04 12.40
C GLY A 246 17.23 0.45 12.17
N PHE A 247 17.02 -0.31 11.10
CA PHE A 247 15.77 -1.03 10.88
C PHE A 247 16.02 -2.54 10.94
N ASP A 248 15.26 -3.24 11.77
CA ASP A 248 15.17 -4.70 11.72
C ASP A 248 14.40 -5.06 10.46
N ILE A 249 15.14 -5.33 9.38
CA ILE A 249 14.56 -5.69 8.10
C ILE A 249 14.49 -7.20 8.01
N VAL A 250 13.30 -7.70 7.89
CA VAL A 250 13.02 -9.11 7.63
C VAL A 250 13.32 -9.38 6.16
N THR A 251 14.18 -10.36 5.88
CA THR A 251 14.51 -10.73 4.50
C THR A 251 13.35 -11.43 3.81
N THR A 252 13.28 -11.34 2.48
CA THR A 252 12.29 -12.07 1.68
C THR A 252 12.34 -13.58 1.98
N GLU A 253 13.52 -14.14 2.26
CA GLU A 253 13.68 -15.55 2.65
C GLU A 253 12.97 -15.88 3.96
N GLN A 254 12.97 -14.99 4.93
CA GLN A 254 12.24 -15.16 6.19
C GLN A 254 10.71 -15.10 6.01
N LEU A 255 10.24 -14.49 4.92
CA LEU A 255 8.83 -14.41 4.55
C LEU A 255 8.38 -15.52 3.59
N GLN A 256 9.29 -16.38 3.10
CA GLN A 256 9.03 -17.40 2.07
C GLN A 256 8.08 -18.53 2.48
N THR A 257 7.64 -18.59 3.69
CA THR A 257 6.73 -19.64 4.19
C THR A 257 5.25 -19.27 4.11
N MET A 258 4.86 -18.43 3.13
CA MET A 258 3.49 -17.95 3.01
C MET A 258 2.69 -18.69 1.95
N PRO A 259 1.96 -19.77 2.29
CA PRO A 259 1.07 -20.43 1.35
C PRO A 259 -0.15 -19.56 1.06
N GLY A 260 -0.64 -19.62 -0.15
CA GLY A 260 -1.95 -19.08 -0.50
C GLY A 260 -1.99 -17.70 -1.15
N THR A 261 -0.84 -17.06 -1.38
CA THR A 261 -0.79 -15.83 -2.16
C THR A 261 -1.13 -16.10 -3.63
N THR A 262 -2.07 -15.36 -4.18
CA THR A 262 -2.48 -15.49 -5.59
C THR A 262 -1.49 -14.81 -6.52
N ILE A 263 -0.93 -13.69 -6.10
CA ILE A 263 0.03 -12.88 -6.86
C ILE A 263 1.15 -12.49 -5.91
N CYS A 264 2.41 -12.71 -6.32
CA CYS A 264 3.55 -12.19 -5.60
C CYS A 264 3.82 -10.75 -6.03
N SER A 265 4.01 -9.87 -5.06
CA SER A 265 4.42 -8.49 -5.29
C SER A 265 5.57 -8.11 -4.36
N ALA A 266 6.47 -7.30 -4.88
CA ALA A 266 7.49 -6.59 -4.10
C ALA A 266 7.52 -5.15 -4.62
N HIS A 267 7.72 -4.20 -3.71
CA HIS A 267 7.93 -2.80 -4.06
C HIS A 267 9.43 -2.58 -4.28
N GLY A 268 9.79 -2.03 -5.42
CA GLY A 268 11.16 -1.73 -5.78
C GLY A 268 11.40 -0.25 -5.99
#